data_196cfb5154667b9f15ceaa86eaba4028
#
_entry.id   196cfb5154667b9f15ceaa86eaba4028
#
_cell.length_a   1.000
_cell.length_b   1.000
_cell.length_c   1.000
_cell.angle_alpha   90.00
_cell.angle_beta   90.00
_cell.angle_gamma   90.00
#
_symmetry.space_group_name_H-M   'P 1'
#
loop_
_entity.id
_entity.type
_entity.pdbx_description
1 polymer ?
#
loop_
_entity_poly.entity_id
_entity_poly.type
_entity_poly.pdbx_seq_one_letter_code
_entity_poly.pdbx_strand_id
1 'polypeptide(L)'
;MSRINGGCSFVVDVYKGCYAYASTGFVDWLGYDRHKIETLEKQGDYLESRIHPHDRSQLEDLQVRLGKFIYNQPFEHRNDYCNVYSFRILNARGNYVRVTSRHQVLEQSHDGKAWLIIGNMSMAPGQKESEQVECTVLNLRNGEMFSPGVMIMNPAFGLTGREMEILRLIQRGFLSKEIADKLCISIHTVHIHRQNLLRKLGVQNSLEAIRLGQESGLLS
;
A
#
# COMPACT_ATOMS: atom_id res chain seq x y z
N MET A 1 -27.62 -16.24 5.57
CA MET A 1 -26.26 -16.74 5.86
C MET A 1 -25.15 -15.67 5.92
N SER A 2 -25.47 -14.39 6.15
CA SER A 2 -24.48 -13.28 6.14
C SER A 2 -24.16 -12.67 7.52
N ARG A 3 -24.49 -13.31 8.61
CA ARG A 3 -24.30 -12.77 9.97
C ARG A 3 -22.99 -13.15 10.66
N ILE A 4 -22.10 -13.93 9.99
CA ILE A 4 -20.90 -14.46 10.64
C ILE A 4 -19.64 -13.63 10.34
N ASN A 5 -19.62 -12.81 9.29
CA ASN A 5 -18.53 -11.88 9.01
C ASN A 5 -19.08 -10.46 8.88
N GLY A 6 -19.17 -9.75 10.02
CA GLY A 6 -19.50 -8.32 10.05
C GLY A 6 -18.50 -7.50 9.24
N GLY A 7 -18.75 -7.36 7.95
CA GLY A 7 -17.88 -6.61 7.02
C GLY A 7 -18.68 -5.95 5.92
N CYS A 8 -18.06 -4.94 5.31
CA CYS A 8 -18.59 -4.19 4.18
C CYS A 8 -17.70 -4.44 2.97
N SER A 9 -18.30 -4.61 1.80
CA SER A 9 -17.58 -4.68 0.53
C SER A 9 -18.00 -3.52 -0.37
N PHE A 10 -17.07 -3.00 -1.15
CA PHE A 10 -17.34 -1.90 -2.09
C PHE A 10 -16.41 -1.99 -3.30
N VAL A 11 -16.81 -1.33 -4.37
CA VAL A 11 -15.98 -1.10 -5.56
C VAL A 11 -15.97 0.39 -5.84
N VAL A 12 -14.78 0.96 -6.02
CA VAL A 12 -14.58 2.36 -6.39
C VAL A 12 -14.19 2.43 -7.87
N ASP A 13 -14.90 3.27 -8.63
CA ASP A 13 -14.48 3.71 -9.96
C ASP A 13 -13.60 4.96 -9.79
N VAL A 14 -12.29 4.78 -9.95
CA VAL A 14 -11.30 5.85 -9.74
C VAL A 14 -11.45 6.98 -10.76
N TYR A 15 -11.88 6.67 -12.00
CA TYR A 15 -12.06 7.67 -13.04
C TYR A 15 -13.28 8.56 -12.81
N LYS A 16 -14.37 7.95 -12.32
CA LYS A 16 -15.59 8.69 -12.01
C LYS A 16 -15.54 9.33 -10.63
N GLY A 17 -14.60 8.89 -9.77
CA GLY A 17 -14.52 9.36 -8.38
C GLY A 17 -15.74 8.96 -7.55
N CYS A 18 -16.32 7.77 -7.79
CA CYS A 18 -17.53 7.33 -7.15
C CYS A 18 -17.49 5.84 -6.76
N TYR A 19 -18.43 5.42 -5.91
CA TYR A 19 -18.62 4.01 -5.59
C TYR A 19 -19.49 3.35 -6.65
N ALA A 20 -18.92 2.45 -7.44
CA ALA A 20 -19.68 1.63 -8.41
C ALA A 20 -20.50 0.54 -7.72
N TYR A 21 -20.13 0.15 -6.50
CA TYR A 21 -20.85 -0.83 -5.67
C TYR A 21 -20.58 -0.60 -4.20
N ALA A 22 -21.58 -0.80 -3.36
CA ALA A 22 -21.46 -0.91 -1.91
C ALA A 22 -22.43 -1.95 -1.37
N SER A 23 -21.95 -2.85 -0.50
CA SER A 23 -22.79 -3.90 0.09
C SER A 23 -23.68 -3.37 1.20
N THR A 24 -24.75 -4.12 1.50
CA THR A 24 -25.65 -3.84 2.65
C THR A 24 -24.93 -3.91 4.00
N GLY A 25 -23.72 -4.46 4.07
CA GLY A 25 -22.91 -4.49 5.28
C GLY A 25 -22.70 -3.12 5.92
N PHE A 26 -22.67 -2.04 5.15
CA PHE A 26 -22.61 -0.67 5.67
C PHE A 26 -23.87 -0.30 6.49
N VAL A 27 -25.04 -0.81 6.10
CA VAL A 27 -26.30 -0.66 6.83
C VAL A 27 -26.32 -1.56 8.07
N ASP A 28 -26.00 -2.84 7.86
CA ASP A 28 -26.17 -3.88 8.88
C ASP A 28 -25.15 -3.72 10.02
N TRP A 29 -23.94 -3.27 9.71
CA TRP A 29 -22.84 -3.20 10.65
C TRP A 29 -22.56 -1.79 11.19
N LEU A 30 -22.48 -0.78 10.31
CA LEU A 30 -22.23 0.61 10.70
C LEU A 30 -23.50 1.39 10.99
N GLY A 31 -24.67 0.82 10.67
CA GLY A 31 -25.98 1.42 10.89
C GLY A 31 -26.30 2.56 9.93
N TYR A 32 -25.60 2.66 8.79
CA TYR A 32 -25.83 3.75 7.84
C TYR A 32 -27.20 3.65 7.18
N ASP A 33 -27.72 4.80 6.76
CA ASP A 33 -28.98 4.88 6.03
C ASP A 33 -28.91 4.10 4.72
N ARG A 34 -29.88 3.19 4.50
CA ARG A 34 -29.89 2.32 3.32
C ARG A 34 -29.95 3.12 2.02
N HIS A 35 -30.77 4.16 1.95
CA HIS A 35 -30.91 4.97 0.75
C HIS A 35 -29.60 5.68 0.40
N LYS A 36 -28.86 6.15 1.39
CA LYS A 36 -27.54 6.76 1.18
C LYS A 36 -26.54 5.75 0.62
N ILE A 37 -26.56 4.50 1.09
CA ILE A 37 -25.68 3.45 0.58
C ILE A 37 -26.06 3.04 -0.86
N GLU A 38 -27.35 2.92 -1.15
CA GLU A 38 -27.86 2.58 -2.49
C GLU A 38 -27.63 3.70 -3.52
N THR A 39 -27.40 4.94 -3.08
CA THR A 39 -27.18 6.11 -3.94
C THR A 39 -25.74 6.64 -3.91
N LEU A 40 -24.78 5.86 -3.37
CA LEU A 40 -23.36 6.26 -3.28
C LEU A 40 -22.74 6.59 -4.63
N GLU A 41 -23.21 5.98 -5.73
CA GLU A 41 -22.77 6.33 -7.09
C GLU A 41 -23.01 7.82 -7.41
N LYS A 42 -24.03 8.43 -6.81
CA LYS A 42 -24.40 9.84 -6.97
C LYS A 42 -23.87 10.75 -5.85
N GLN A 43 -23.46 10.18 -4.73
CA GLN A 43 -23.05 10.88 -3.50
C GLN A 43 -21.61 10.45 -3.14
N GLY A 44 -20.68 10.63 -4.08
CA GLY A 44 -19.36 10.05 -4.09
C GLY A 44 -18.48 10.22 -2.84
N ASP A 45 -18.75 11.21 -1.99
CA ASP A 45 -17.94 11.54 -0.81
C ASP A 45 -18.56 11.12 0.54
N TYR A 46 -19.73 10.45 0.53
CA TYR A 46 -20.43 10.13 1.78
C TYR A 46 -19.61 9.25 2.71
N LEU A 47 -19.00 8.17 2.20
CA LEU A 47 -18.18 7.27 3.03
C LEU A 47 -16.90 7.94 3.50
N GLU A 48 -16.25 8.73 2.65
CA GLU A 48 -15.06 9.53 2.98
C GLU A 48 -15.37 10.55 4.07
N SER A 49 -16.56 11.16 4.04
CA SER A 49 -17.01 12.12 5.08
C SER A 49 -17.18 11.47 6.46
N ARG A 50 -17.30 10.15 6.53
CA ARG A 50 -17.41 9.39 7.78
C ARG A 50 -16.05 9.02 8.38
N ILE A 51 -14.97 9.11 7.61
CA ILE A 51 -13.60 8.87 8.10
C ILE A 51 -13.24 10.00 9.07
N HIS A 52 -12.55 9.65 10.17
CA HIS A 52 -12.07 10.65 11.12
C HIS A 52 -11.21 11.70 10.40
N PRO A 53 -11.41 13.03 10.60
CA PRO A 53 -10.74 14.05 9.82
C PRO A 53 -9.21 13.93 9.78
N HIS A 54 -8.59 13.62 10.92
CA HIS A 54 -7.15 13.39 11.02
C HIS A 54 -6.69 12.16 10.21
N ASP A 55 -7.48 11.07 10.25
CA ASP A 55 -7.16 9.83 9.52
C ASP A 55 -7.36 10.00 8.01
N ARG A 56 -8.33 10.81 7.58
CA ARG A 56 -8.62 11.08 6.18
C ARG A 56 -7.41 11.66 5.45
N SER A 57 -6.80 12.72 6.01
CA SER A 57 -5.61 13.33 5.42
C SER A 57 -4.44 12.34 5.30
N GLN A 58 -4.23 11.50 6.32
CA GLN A 58 -3.19 10.47 6.29
C GLN A 58 -3.47 9.40 5.24
N LEU A 59 -4.75 8.97 5.10
CA LEU A 59 -5.16 7.99 4.09
C LEU A 59 -4.96 8.51 2.66
N GLU A 60 -5.36 9.74 2.38
CA GLU A 60 -5.20 10.38 1.07
C GLU A 60 -3.72 10.42 0.67
N ASP A 61 -2.84 10.82 1.57
CA ASP A 61 -1.39 10.85 1.33
C ASP A 61 -0.82 9.44 1.10
N LEU A 62 -1.21 8.46 1.91
CA LEU A 62 -0.82 7.06 1.76
C LEU A 62 -1.30 6.48 0.42
N GLN A 63 -2.54 6.73 0.03
CA GLN A 63 -3.11 6.24 -1.23
C GLN A 63 -2.38 6.79 -2.46
N VAL A 64 -2.03 8.09 -2.45
CA VAL A 64 -1.24 8.71 -3.54
C VAL A 64 0.14 8.05 -3.65
N ARG A 65 0.81 7.83 -2.52
CA ARG A 65 2.16 7.23 -2.50
C ARG A 65 2.14 5.78 -2.92
N LEU A 66 1.17 5.00 -2.43
CA LEU A 66 1.00 3.61 -2.82
C LEU A 66 0.59 3.46 -4.28
N GLY A 67 -0.25 4.35 -4.79
CA GLY A 67 -0.59 4.40 -6.21
C GLY A 67 0.66 4.58 -7.09
N LYS A 68 1.55 5.50 -6.72
CA LYS A 68 2.85 5.69 -7.40
C LYS A 68 3.74 4.46 -7.31
N PHE A 69 3.80 3.82 -6.14
CA PHE A 69 4.57 2.59 -5.96
C PHE A 69 4.06 1.46 -6.86
N ILE A 70 2.75 1.20 -6.85
CA ILE A 70 2.12 0.16 -7.67
C ILE A 70 2.30 0.46 -9.16
N TYR A 71 2.13 1.72 -9.57
CA TYR A 71 2.32 2.14 -10.96
C TYR A 71 3.76 1.91 -11.47
N ASN A 72 4.75 1.99 -10.60
CA ASN A 72 6.15 1.71 -10.93
C ASN A 72 6.50 0.21 -11.01
N GLN A 73 5.57 -0.69 -10.63
CA GLN A 73 5.75 -2.13 -10.83
C GLN A 73 5.49 -2.52 -12.29
N PRO A 74 6.04 -3.66 -12.77
CA PRO A 74 5.67 -4.22 -14.07
C PRO A 74 4.16 -4.32 -14.20
N PHE A 75 3.64 -4.03 -15.40
CA PHE A 75 2.19 -3.96 -15.65
C PHE A 75 1.46 -5.23 -15.19
N GLU A 76 2.00 -6.41 -15.48
CA GLU A 76 1.47 -7.72 -15.12
C GLU A 76 1.44 -7.99 -13.61
N HIS A 77 2.17 -7.20 -12.79
CA HIS A 77 2.29 -7.42 -11.36
C HIS A 77 1.57 -6.37 -10.50
N ARG A 78 0.95 -5.37 -11.12
CA ARG A 78 0.28 -4.29 -10.36
C ARG A 78 -0.92 -4.77 -9.56
N ASN A 79 -1.63 -5.79 -10.06
CA ASN A 79 -2.77 -6.41 -9.37
C ASN A 79 -2.36 -7.38 -8.26
N ASP A 80 -1.06 -7.71 -8.14
CA ASP A 80 -0.57 -8.61 -7.10
C ASP A 80 -0.47 -7.93 -5.70
N TYR A 81 -0.79 -6.64 -5.60
CA TYR A 81 -0.68 -5.90 -4.35
C TYR A 81 -2.04 -5.65 -3.70
N CYS A 82 -2.11 -5.96 -2.39
CA CYS A 82 -3.25 -5.66 -1.55
C CYS A 82 -2.82 -4.68 -0.45
N ASN A 83 -3.46 -3.52 -0.42
CA ASN A 83 -3.22 -2.51 0.61
C ASN A 83 -4.18 -2.74 1.77
N VAL A 84 -3.68 -2.84 2.99
CA VAL A 84 -4.45 -3.04 4.21
C VAL A 84 -4.30 -1.81 5.10
N TYR A 85 -5.38 -1.06 5.27
CA TYR A 85 -5.43 0.14 6.10
C TYR A 85 -6.17 -0.13 7.40
N SER A 86 -5.72 0.49 8.50
CA SER A 86 -6.47 0.55 9.75
C SER A 86 -6.66 2.01 10.14
N PHE A 87 -7.93 2.43 10.28
CA PHE A 87 -8.33 3.82 10.52
C PHE A 87 -9.66 3.89 11.27
N ARG A 88 -10.05 5.09 11.69
CA ARG A 88 -11.31 5.35 12.41
C ARG A 88 -12.40 5.82 11.47
N ILE A 89 -13.59 5.24 11.61
CA ILE A 89 -14.79 5.63 10.86
C ILE A 89 -15.95 5.90 11.82
N LEU A 90 -16.75 6.93 11.55
CA LEU A 90 -17.89 7.33 12.34
C LEU A 90 -19.10 6.45 12.00
N ASN A 91 -19.62 5.67 12.95
CA ASN A 91 -20.85 4.90 12.77
C ASN A 91 -22.10 5.77 12.86
N ALA A 92 -23.27 5.23 12.59
CA ALA A 92 -24.54 5.97 12.65
C ALA A 92 -24.92 6.43 14.07
N ARG A 93 -24.31 5.83 15.11
CA ARG A 93 -24.54 6.22 16.51
C ARG A 93 -23.67 7.38 16.97
N GLY A 94 -22.86 7.95 16.08
CA GLY A 94 -21.93 9.04 16.40
C GLY A 94 -20.64 8.62 17.08
N ASN A 95 -20.30 7.34 17.10
CA ASN A 95 -19.06 6.84 17.69
C ASN A 95 -18.05 6.51 16.61
N TYR A 96 -16.78 6.89 16.82
CA TYR A 96 -15.69 6.40 16.00
C TYR A 96 -15.34 4.97 16.37
N VAL A 97 -15.30 4.10 15.37
CA VAL A 97 -14.86 2.70 15.49
C VAL A 97 -13.65 2.47 14.59
N ARG A 98 -12.69 1.68 15.07
CA ARG A 98 -11.52 1.34 14.29
C ARG A 98 -11.83 0.18 13.35
N VAL A 99 -11.49 0.34 12.10
CA VAL A 99 -11.74 -0.64 11.03
C VAL A 99 -10.43 -1.03 10.34
N THR A 100 -10.42 -2.23 9.78
CA THR A 100 -9.40 -2.67 8.84
C THR A 100 -10.04 -2.76 7.46
N SER A 101 -9.47 -2.08 6.48
CA SER A 101 -9.96 -2.05 5.09
C SER A 101 -8.87 -2.54 4.13
N ARG A 102 -9.19 -3.57 3.35
CA ARG A 102 -8.30 -4.15 2.34
C ARG A 102 -8.71 -3.63 0.98
N HIS A 103 -7.75 -3.11 0.22
CA HIS A 103 -7.97 -2.57 -1.12
C HIS A 103 -7.05 -3.27 -2.11
N GLN A 104 -7.62 -3.67 -3.24
CA GLN A 104 -6.90 -4.32 -4.35
C GLN A 104 -7.41 -3.74 -5.67
N VAL A 105 -6.51 -3.56 -6.63
CA VAL A 105 -6.90 -3.20 -8.00
C VAL A 105 -7.63 -4.37 -8.62
N LEU A 106 -8.88 -4.16 -9.02
CA LEU A 106 -9.72 -5.14 -9.70
C LEU A 106 -9.50 -5.07 -11.21
N GLU A 107 -9.50 -3.85 -11.76
CA GLU A 107 -9.32 -3.58 -13.18
C GLU A 107 -8.33 -2.44 -13.40
N GLN A 108 -7.54 -2.56 -14.46
CA GLN A 108 -6.64 -1.52 -14.93
C GLN A 108 -7.14 -0.96 -16.26
N SER A 109 -6.88 0.33 -16.49
CA SER A 109 -7.06 0.96 -17.79
C SER A 109 -5.97 0.54 -18.79
N HIS A 110 -6.14 0.87 -20.05
CA HIS A 110 -5.15 0.56 -21.11
C HIS A 110 -3.76 1.15 -20.84
N ASP A 111 -3.68 2.28 -20.12
CA ASP A 111 -2.42 2.90 -19.72
C ASP A 111 -1.88 2.34 -18.38
N GLY A 112 -2.51 1.32 -17.83
CA GLY A 112 -2.08 0.59 -16.64
C GLY A 112 -2.32 1.31 -15.32
N LYS A 113 -3.19 2.32 -15.30
CA LYS A 113 -3.66 2.93 -14.05
C LYS A 113 -4.80 2.13 -13.46
N ALA A 114 -4.94 2.15 -12.14
CA ALA A 114 -6.10 1.56 -11.49
C ALA A 114 -7.38 2.22 -12.01
N TRP A 115 -8.31 1.39 -12.49
CA TRP A 115 -9.64 1.83 -12.88
C TRP A 115 -10.66 1.47 -11.82
N LEU A 116 -10.80 0.18 -11.51
CA LEU A 116 -11.67 -0.29 -10.44
C LEU A 116 -10.84 -0.82 -9.27
N ILE A 117 -11.19 -0.40 -8.06
CA ILE A 117 -10.60 -0.88 -6.82
C ILE A 117 -11.68 -1.57 -6.01
N ILE A 118 -11.47 -2.84 -5.66
CA ILE A 118 -12.31 -3.54 -4.69
C ILE A 118 -11.80 -3.31 -3.29
N GLY A 119 -12.72 -3.01 -2.37
CA GLY A 119 -12.43 -2.86 -0.95
C GLY A 119 -13.29 -3.78 -0.10
N ASN A 120 -12.69 -4.31 0.98
CA ASN A 120 -13.37 -5.07 2.02
C ASN A 120 -12.99 -4.49 3.38
N MET A 121 -13.99 -4.05 4.14
CA MET A 121 -13.82 -3.42 5.44
C MET A 121 -14.43 -4.30 6.54
N SER A 122 -13.72 -4.45 7.64
CA SER A 122 -14.18 -5.18 8.84
C SER A 122 -13.75 -4.44 10.11
N MET A 123 -14.30 -4.84 11.26
CA MET A 123 -13.85 -4.34 12.56
C MET A 123 -12.37 -4.70 12.75
N ALA A 124 -11.56 -3.76 13.19
CA ALA A 124 -10.18 -4.05 13.55
C ALA A 124 -10.12 -4.96 14.79
N PRO A 125 -9.27 -5.99 14.80
CA PRO A 125 -9.05 -6.79 15.99
C PRO A 125 -8.42 -5.91 17.08
N GLY A 126 -9.14 -5.73 18.18
CA GLY A 126 -8.72 -4.82 19.25
C GLY A 126 -8.92 -3.35 18.86
N GLN A 127 -9.85 -2.69 19.53
CA GLN A 127 -10.12 -1.25 19.36
C GLN A 127 -9.04 -0.43 20.09
N LYS A 128 -7.77 -0.54 19.66
CA LYS A 128 -6.66 0.22 20.25
C LYS A 128 -6.88 1.71 19.96
N GLU A 129 -6.63 2.53 20.95
CA GLU A 129 -6.56 4.00 20.82
C GLU A 129 -5.27 4.41 20.09
N SER A 130 -5.15 4.04 18.83
CA SER A 130 -4.09 4.58 17.97
C SER A 130 -4.64 5.80 17.24
N GLU A 131 -3.97 6.93 17.38
CA GLU A 131 -4.32 8.16 16.65
C GLU A 131 -3.77 8.17 15.21
N GLN A 132 -3.03 7.14 14.83
CA GLN A 132 -2.40 7.06 13.52
C GLN A 132 -3.08 6.03 12.63
N VAL A 133 -3.12 6.33 11.35
CA VAL A 133 -3.47 5.35 10.32
C VAL A 133 -2.35 4.34 10.21
N GLU A 134 -2.69 3.06 10.34
CA GLU A 134 -1.76 1.98 10.07
C GLU A 134 -1.99 1.50 8.63
N CYS A 135 -0.92 1.19 7.94
CA CYS A 135 -1.01 0.63 6.60
C CYS A 135 0.04 -0.48 6.42
N THR A 136 -0.38 -1.55 5.78
CA THR A 136 0.47 -2.66 5.36
C THR A 136 0.16 -2.98 3.91
N VAL A 137 1.18 -3.24 3.11
CA VAL A 137 1.05 -3.74 1.74
C VAL A 137 1.41 -5.22 1.74
N LEU A 138 0.55 -6.03 1.17
CA LEU A 138 0.75 -7.45 0.98
C LEU A 138 0.97 -7.71 -0.52
N ASN A 139 2.09 -8.33 -0.87
CA ASN A 139 2.29 -8.89 -2.20
C ASN A 139 1.66 -10.29 -2.22
N LEU A 140 0.54 -10.43 -2.93
CA LEU A 140 -0.23 -11.68 -3.01
C LEU A 140 0.51 -12.81 -3.72
N ARG A 141 1.54 -12.49 -4.51
CA ARG A 141 2.30 -13.46 -5.29
C ARG A 141 3.32 -14.23 -4.44
N ASN A 142 4.00 -13.55 -3.52
CA ASN A 142 5.08 -14.13 -2.72
C ASN A 142 4.81 -14.08 -1.20
N GLY A 143 3.68 -13.49 -0.78
CA GLY A 143 3.31 -13.36 0.63
C GLY A 143 4.11 -12.31 1.40
N GLU A 144 4.98 -11.55 0.74
CA GLU A 144 5.74 -10.48 1.42
C GLU A 144 4.80 -9.37 1.92
N MET A 145 5.03 -8.97 3.15
CA MET A 145 4.32 -7.85 3.79
C MET A 145 5.32 -6.75 4.15
N PHE A 146 4.93 -5.50 3.88
CA PHE A 146 5.73 -4.34 4.26
C PHE A 146 4.86 -3.15 4.65
N SER A 147 5.37 -2.29 5.53
CA SER A 147 4.70 -1.07 5.94
C SER A 147 5.04 0.08 4.99
N PRO A 148 4.05 0.85 4.49
CA PRO A 148 4.32 2.04 3.67
C PRO A 148 5.15 3.11 4.39
N GLY A 149 5.13 3.17 5.72
CA GLY A 149 6.03 4.04 6.47
C GLY A 149 7.50 3.77 6.14
N VAL A 150 7.85 2.50 6.03
CA VAL A 150 9.17 2.07 5.55
C VAL A 150 9.39 2.46 4.08
N MET A 151 8.36 2.33 3.22
CA MET A 151 8.42 2.76 1.82
C MET A 151 8.55 4.27 1.66
N ILE A 152 7.87 5.04 2.52
CA ILE A 152 7.71 6.48 2.42
C ILE A 152 8.95 7.22 2.94
N MET A 153 9.55 6.72 4.01
CA MET A 153 10.78 7.29 4.58
C MET A 153 12.03 6.83 3.82
N ASN A 154 11.87 5.89 2.85
CA ASN A 154 13.02 5.25 2.24
C ASN A 154 12.96 5.32 0.71
N PRO A 155 13.77 6.17 0.06
CA PRO A 155 13.95 6.17 -1.39
C PRO A 155 14.34 4.79 -1.96
N ALA A 156 14.70 3.84 -1.11
CA ALA A 156 15.01 2.46 -1.45
C ALA A 156 13.88 1.69 -2.15
N PHE A 157 12.62 2.08 -1.97
CA PHE A 157 11.52 1.49 -2.75
C PHE A 157 11.48 1.96 -4.22
N GLY A 158 12.32 2.92 -4.60
CA GLY A 158 12.68 3.18 -5.99
C GLY A 158 13.79 2.27 -6.51
N LEU A 159 14.31 1.34 -5.69
CA LEU A 159 15.28 0.36 -6.13
C LEU A 159 14.63 -0.67 -7.06
N THR A 160 15.29 -0.90 -8.18
CA THR A 160 14.94 -2.04 -9.05
C THR A 160 15.29 -3.35 -8.35
N GLY A 161 14.70 -4.47 -8.78
CA GLY A 161 15.07 -5.80 -8.28
C GLY A 161 16.58 -6.05 -8.33
N ARG A 162 17.24 -5.54 -9.38
CA ARG A 162 18.70 -5.65 -9.54
C ARG A 162 19.49 -4.81 -8.53
N GLU A 163 19.05 -3.61 -8.26
CA GLU A 163 19.65 -2.75 -7.23
C GLU A 163 19.48 -3.34 -5.82
N MET A 164 18.33 -3.92 -5.55
CA MET A 164 18.06 -4.62 -4.28
C MET A 164 18.93 -5.87 -4.12
N GLU A 165 19.08 -6.67 -5.18
CA GLU A 165 19.96 -7.85 -5.17
C GLU A 165 21.41 -7.46 -4.91
N ILE A 166 21.88 -6.38 -5.54
CA ILE A 166 23.22 -5.83 -5.32
C ILE A 166 23.36 -5.32 -3.87
N LEU A 167 22.37 -4.64 -3.32
CA LEU A 167 22.41 -4.17 -1.93
C LEU A 167 22.53 -5.34 -0.93
N ARG A 168 21.80 -6.44 -1.15
CA ARG A 168 21.90 -7.66 -0.34
C ARG A 168 23.28 -8.32 -0.44
N LEU A 169 23.89 -8.30 -1.62
CA LEU A 169 25.25 -8.84 -1.81
C LEU A 169 26.31 -7.95 -1.13
N ILE A 170 26.15 -6.62 -1.18
CA ILE A 170 27.00 -5.68 -0.45
C ILE A 170 26.90 -5.92 1.07
N GLN A 171 25.69 -6.10 1.60
CA GLN A 171 25.45 -6.43 3.01
C GLN A 171 26.20 -7.69 3.44
N ARG A 172 26.26 -8.70 2.55
CA ARG A 172 26.98 -9.95 2.78
C ARG A 172 28.50 -9.82 2.61
N GLY A 173 29.00 -8.61 2.34
CA GLY A 173 30.44 -8.31 2.22
C GLY A 173 31.05 -8.55 0.84
N PHE A 174 30.25 -8.85 -0.20
CA PHE A 174 30.79 -9.09 -1.54
C PHE A 174 31.36 -7.81 -2.18
N LEU A 175 32.54 -7.92 -2.76
CA LEU A 175 33.17 -6.87 -3.54
C LEU A 175 32.52 -6.75 -4.93
N SER A 176 32.66 -5.59 -5.58
CA SER A 176 32.03 -5.35 -6.89
C SER A 176 32.41 -6.38 -7.96
N LYS A 177 33.64 -6.91 -7.90
CA LYS A 177 34.10 -7.96 -8.82
C LYS A 177 33.35 -9.28 -8.58
N GLU A 178 33.22 -9.68 -7.32
CA GLU A 178 32.51 -10.90 -6.93
C GLU A 178 30.99 -10.80 -7.23
N ILE A 179 30.43 -9.59 -7.08
CA ILE A 179 29.04 -9.31 -7.47
C ILE A 179 28.88 -9.45 -8.98
N ALA A 180 29.83 -8.92 -9.77
CA ALA A 180 29.83 -9.05 -11.22
C ALA A 180 29.83 -10.51 -11.67
N ASP A 181 30.70 -11.32 -11.07
CA ASP A 181 30.80 -12.76 -11.34
C ASP A 181 29.53 -13.51 -10.96
N LYS A 182 28.99 -13.27 -9.73
CA LYS A 182 27.75 -13.89 -9.26
C LYS A 182 26.53 -13.56 -10.11
N LEU A 183 26.47 -12.36 -10.63
CA LEU A 183 25.33 -11.84 -11.37
C LEU A 183 25.49 -11.95 -12.88
N CYS A 184 26.61 -12.51 -13.36
CA CYS A 184 26.98 -12.66 -14.78
C CYS A 184 26.86 -11.33 -15.56
N ILE A 185 27.36 -10.22 -14.98
CA ILE A 185 27.38 -8.89 -15.59
C ILE A 185 28.77 -8.26 -15.49
N SER A 186 29.02 -7.18 -16.25
CA SER A 186 30.30 -6.47 -16.15
C SER A 186 30.45 -5.75 -14.80
N ILE A 187 31.67 -5.60 -14.32
CA ILE A 187 31.97 -4.80 -13.12
C ILE A 187 31.52 -3.34 -13.30
N HIS A 188 31.58 -2.82 -14.52
CA HIS A 188 31.06 -1.49 -14.87
C HIS A 188 29.56 -1.39 -14.64
N THR A 189 28.81 -2.42 -15.04
CA THR A 189 27.35 -2.49 -14.81
C THR A 189 27.04 -2.54 -13.30
N VAL A 190 27.83 -3.26 -12.50
CA VAL A 190 27.71 -3.24 -11.04
C VAL A 190 27.92 -1.84 -10.47
N HIS A 191 28.94 -1.11 -10.96
CA HIS A 191 29.18 0.27 -10.52
C HIS A 191 28.03 1.22 -10.85
N ILE A 192 27.43 1.10 -12.04
CA ILE A 192 26.24 1.89 -12.42
C ILE A 192 25.09 1.59 -11.47
N HIS A 193 24.80 0.32 -11.20
CA HIS A 193 23.72 -0.04 -10.26
C HIS A 193 24.01 0.46 -8.85
N ARG A 194 25.26 0.38 -8.36
CA ARG A 194 25.66 0.94 -7.05
C ARG A 194 25.46 2.43 -6.98
N GLN A 195 25.86 3.19 -8.00
CA GLN A 195 25.64 4.64 -8.04
C GLN A 195 24.15 4.99 -8.03
N ASN A 196 23.34 4.30 -8.83
CA ASN A 196 21.91 4.48 -8.86
C ASN A 196 21.26 4.16 -7.52
N LEU A 197 21.68 3.06 -6.88
CA LEU A 197 21.26 2.64 -5.55
C LEU A 197 21.56 3.73 -4.51
N LEU A 198 22.80 4.20 -4.42
CA LEU A 198 23.18 5.25 -3.47
C LEU A 198 22.40 6.55 -3.67
N ARG A 199 22.24 6.95 -4.94
CA ARG A 199 21.43 8.13 -5.29
C ARG A 199 19.97 7.98 -4.88
N LYS A 200 19.37 6.81 -5.12
CA LYS A 200 17.97 6.52 -4.77
C LYS A 200 17.75 6.44 -3.26
N LEU A 201 18.74 5.94 -2.53
CA LEU A 201 18.75 5.90 -1.07
C LEU A 201 19.06 7.26 -0.42
N GLY A 202 19.56 8.23 -1.20
CA GLY A 202 19.98 9.52 -0.67
C GLY A 202 21.19 9.45 0.25
N VAL A 203 22.07 8.43 0.08
CA VAL A 203 23.25 8.17 0.90
C VAL A 203 24.54 8.28 0.07
N GLN A 204 25.67 8.50 0.74
CA GLN A 204 26.94 8.75 0.06
C GLN A 204 27.78 7.50 -0.16
N ASN A 205 27.57 6.46 0.64
CA ASN A 205 28.39 5.24 0.58
C ASN A 205 27.59 3.97 0.92
N SER A 206 28.20 2.82 0.64
CA SER A 206 27.56 1.51 0.82
C SER A 206 27.32 1.16 2.29
N LEU A 207 28.13 1.66 3.21
CA LEU A 207 27.92 1.41 4.66
C LEU A 207 26.66 2.11 5.16
N GLU A 208 26.45 3.36 4.75
CA GLU A 208 25.22 4.10 5.00
C GLU A 208 24.01 3.41 4.36
N ALA A 209 24.17 2.89 3.13
CA ALA A 209 23.10 2.15 2.45
C ALA A 209 22.69 0.88 3.20
N ILE A 210 23.67 0.12 3.74
CA ILE A 210 23.40 -1.07 4.55
C ILE A 210 22.68 -0.67 5.84
N ARG A 211 23.20 0.32 6.57
CA ARG A 211 22.61 0.80 7.84
C ARG A 211 21.17 1.26 7.63
N LEU A 212 20.94 2.09 6.61
CA LEU A 212 19.60 2.56 6.26
C LEU A 212 18.69 1.39 5.87
N GLY A 213 19.22 0.42 5.12
CA GLY A 213 18.48 -0.79 4.73
C GLY A 213 18.07 -1.66 5.93
N GLN A 214 18.90 -1.75 6.96
CA GLN A 214 18.60 -2.47 8.20
C GLN A 214 17.60 -1.71 9.08
N GLU A 215 17.81 -0.41 9.28
CA GLU A 215 16.91 0.46 10.08
C GLU A 215 15.50 0.53 9.47
N SER A 216 15.39 0.41 8.16
CA SER A 216 14.14 0.47 7.42
C SER A 216 13.49 -0.89 7.13
N GLY A 217 14.11 -2.00 7.57
CA GLY A 217 13.59 -3.35 7.34
C GLY A 217 13.74 -3.87 5.90
N LEU A 218 14.51 -3.19 5.04
CA LEU A 218 14.84 -3.64 3.68
C LEU A 218 15.82 -4.82 3.68
N LEU A 219 16.68 -4.85 4.67
CA LEU A 219 17.68 -5.86 4.89
C LEU A 219 17.40 -6.52 6.24
N SER A 220 17.21 -7.82 6.21
CA SER A 220 17.10 -8.68 7.41
C SER A 220 18.48 -9.08 7.90
#